data_7f28e9dd0e429afaafeba0f95caa3b23
#
_entry.id   7f28e9dd0e429afaafeba0f95caa3b23
#
_cell.length_a   1.000
_cell.length_b   1.000
_cell.length_c   1.000
_cell.angle_alpha   90.00
_cell.angle_beta   90.00
_cell.angle_gamma   90.00
#
_symmetry.space_group_name_H-M   'P 1'
#
loop_
_entity.id
_entity.type
_entity.pdbx_description
1 polymer ?
#
loop_
_entity_poly.entity_id
_entity_poly.type
_entity_poly.pdbx_seq_one_letter_code
_entity_poly.pdbx_strand_id
1 'polypeptide(L)'
;PIGLRLGINRGWDSTWFAKKKDFGKYLIEDFKIRNYIKKNITNSGVSEIIIERSSKKCKVSIHTSRPGFVIGKKGADIEKIKKNIMKITEGDVSVNIKEIKKPELNSNLVAENIAQQLVKRIAYRRAMKRAMQSAMRLNAKGIKVMLSGRLAGNEIARTEWLREGSIPSHTL
;
A
#
# COMPACT_ATOMS: atom_id res chain seq x y z
N PRO A 1 -16.13 5.61 3.22
CA PRO A 1 -15.56 6.71 2.44
C PRO A 1 -14.80 6.28 1.19
N ILE A 2 -14.07 5.15 1.20
CA ILE A 2 -13.39 4.67 -0.01
C ILE A 2 -14.40 4.36 -1.12
N GLY A 3 -15.50 3.69 -0.81
CA GLY A 3 -16.53 3.36 -1.77
C GLY A 3 -17.16 4.58 -2.44
N LEU A 4 -17.32 5.68 -1.71
CA LEU A 4 -17.80 6.95 -2.27
C LEU A 4 -16.81 7.59 -3.25
N ARG A 5 -15.53 7.30 -3.12
CA ARG A 5 -14.45 7.91 -3.93
C ARG A 5 -14.02 7.06 -5.12
N LEU A 6 -14.42 5.79 -5.15
CA LEU A 6 -14.10 4.90 -6.28
C LEU A 6 -14.78 5.40 -7.56
N GLY A 7 -14.00 5.49 -8.62
CA GLY A 7 -14.44 5.99 -9.91
C GLY A 7 -14.52 7.52 -10.02
N ILE A 8 -14.37 8.27 -8.91
CA ILE A 8 -14.36 9.73 -8.88
C ILE A 8 -12.94 10.24 -8.61
N ASN A 9 -12.45 10.04 -7.37
CA ASN A 9 -11.13 10.51 -6.94
C ASN A 9 -10.10 9.40 -6.87
N ARG A 10 -10.52 8.15 -6.81
CA ARG A 10 -9.67 6.96 -6.71
C ARG A 10 -9.99 5.97 -7.81
N GLY A 11 -8.96 5.54 -8.53
CA GLY A 11 -9.05 4.44 -9.48
C GLY A 11 -9.10 3.06 -8.80
N TRP A 12 -9.31 2.03 -9.59
CA TRP A 12 -9.27 0.65 -9.16
C TRP A 12 -7.83 0.14 -9.09
N ASP A 13 -7.53 -0.68 -8.10
CA ASP A 13 -6.21 -1.31 -7.96
C ASP A 13 -5.99 -2.42 -8.99
N SER A 14 -7.05 -2.99 -9.54
CA SER A 14 -7.02 -3.95 -10.66
C SER A 14 -7.94 -3.46 -11.76
N THR A 15 -7.41 -3.32 -12.97
CA THR A 15 -8.14 -2.83 -14.14
C THR A 15 -8.02 -3.85 -15.26
N TRP A 16 -9.07 -4.67 -15.41
CA TRP A 16 -9.15 -5.68 -16.46
C TRP A 16 -10.58 -6.18 -16.64
N PHE A 17 -10.83 -6.79 -17.77
CA PHE A 17 -12.09 -7.45 -18.09
C PHE A 17 -11.85 -8.95 -18.33
N ALA A 18 -12.72 -9.79 -17.80
CA ALA A 18 -12.70 -11.23 -18.03
C ALA A 18 -14.12 -11.80 -18.22
N LYS A 19 -14.23 -12.88 -18.98
CA LYS A 19 -15.47 -13.64 -19.06
C LYS A 19 -15.76 -14.30 -17.70
N LYS A 20 -17.03 -14.62 -17.46
CA LYS A 20 -17.49 -15.22 -16.17
C LYS A 20 -16.68 -16.45 -15.75
N LYS A 21 -16.24 -17.29 -16.69
CA LYS A 21 -15.44 -18.49 -16.43
C LYS A 21 -14.01 -18.15 -15.94
N ASP A 22 -13.40 -17.08 -16.44
CA ASP A 22 -11.99 -16.74 -16.21
C ASP A 22 -11.82 -15.73 -15.07
N PHE A 23 -12.91 -15.06 -14.67
CA PHE A 23 -12.90 -14.03 -13.64
C PHE A 23 -12.26 -14.49 -12.31
N GLY A 24 -12.70 -15.66 -11.81
CA GLY A 24 -12.19 -16.22 -10.57
C GLY A 24 -10.69 -16.55 -10.63
N LYS A 25 -10.23 -17.05 -11.79
CA LYS A 25 -8.81 -17.33 -12.02
C LYS A 25 -7.97 -16.07 -11.92
N TYR A 26 -8.32 -15.01 -12.65
CA TYR A 26 -7.59 -13.75 -12.64
C TYR A 26 -7.62 -13.05 -11.28
N LEU A 27 -8.73 -13.12 -10.57
CA LEU A 27 -8.83 -12.57 -9.21
C LEU A 27 -7.86 -13.27 -8.24
N ILE A 28 -7.79 -14.59 -8.29
CA ILE A 28 -6.88 -15.39 -7.44
C ILE A 28 -5.42 -15.09 -7.82
N GLU A 29 -5.11 -14.97 -9.10
CA GLU A 29 -3.78 -14.60 -9.58
C GLU A 29 -3.37 -13.21 -9.06
N ASP A 30 -4.23 -12.20 -9.18
CA ASP A 30 -3.97 -10.85 -8.67
C ASP A 30 -3.72 -10.85 -7.16
N PHE A 31 -4.49 -11.62 -6.42
CA PHE A 31 -4.30 -11.77 -4.97
C PHE A 31 -2.95 -12.42 -4.64
N LYS A 32 -2.55 -13.46 -5.38
CA LYS A 32 -1.24 -14.10 -5.23
C LYS A 32 -0.10 -13.14 -5.55
N ILE A 33 -0.22 -12.35 -6.62
CA ILE A 33 0.79 -11.34 -7.01
C ILE A 33 0.95 -10.30 -5.90
N ARG A 34 -0.16 -9.74 -5.39
CA ARG A 34 -0.12 -8.73 -4.32
C ARG A 34 0.53 -9.27 -3.06
N ASN A 35 0.15 -10.48 -2.65
CA ASN A 35 0.73 -11.13 -1.48
C ASN A 35 2.21 -11.45 -1.67
N TYR A 36 2.59 -11.92 -2.86
CA TYR A 36 3.99 -12.18 -3.18
C TYR A 36 4.83 -10.90 -3.09
N ILE A 37 4.37 -9.80 -3.68
CA ILE A 37 5.08 -8.52 -3.66
C ILE A 37 5.18 -8.00 -2.23
N LYS A 38 4.08 -7.95 -1.47
CA LYS A 38 4.07 -7.48 -0.08
C LYS A 38 5.00 -8.31 0.83
N LYS A 39 5.06 -9.62 0.63
CA LYS A 39 5.90 -10.52 1.44
C LYS A 39 7.39 -10.35 1.15
N ASN A 40 7.76 -10.17 -0.11
CA ASN A 40 9.18 -10.11 -0.51
C ASN A 40 9.78 -8.71 -0.45
N ILE A 41 8.95 -7.67 -0.43
CA ILE A 41 9.40 -6.27 -0.49
C ILE A 41 8.98 -5.50 0.78
N THR A 42 9.14 -6.11 1.95
CA THR A 42 8.68 -5.58 3.24
C THR A 42 9.32 -4.25 3.66
N ASN A 43 10.53 -3.93 3.20
CA ASN A 43 11.29 -2.75 3.67
C ASN A 43 11.32 -1.58 2.69
N SER A 44 10.66 -1.69 1.54
CA SER A 44 10.73 -0.66 0.50
C SER A 44 9.58 0.34 0.52
N GLY A 45 8.67 0.23 1.47
CA GLY A 45 7.52 1.14 1.56
C GLY A 45 6.65 1.09 0.30
N VAL A 46 6.06 -0.07 0.03
CA VAL A 46 5.09 -0.24 -1.07
C VAL A 46 3.74 0.29 -0.63
N SER A 47 3.25 1.32 -1.31
CA SER A 47 1.96 1.92 -1.01
C SER A 47 0.82 1.18 -1.66
N GLU A 48 0.87 1.04 -2.97
CA GLU A 48 -0.16 0.38 -3.77
C GLU A 48 0.43 -0.39 -4.93
N ILE A 49 -0.31 -1.39 -5.39
CA ILE A 49 0.06 -2.24 -6.51
C ILE A 49 -1.11 -2.23 -7.48
N ILE A 50 -0.90 -1.61 -8.65
CA ILE A 50 -1.91 -1.52 -9.70
C ILE A 50 -1.63 -2.61 -10.73
N ILE A 51 -2.64 -3.42 -11.04
CA ILE A 51 -2.55 -4.50 -12.00
C ILE A 51 -3.48 -4.20 -13.17
N GLU A 52 -2.89 -4.03 -14.34
CA GLU A 52 -3.60 -3.81 -15.60
C GLU A 52 -3.42 -5.05 -16.47
N ARG A 53 -4.51 -5.65 -16.94
CA ARG A 53 -4.44 -6.79 -17.86
C ARG A 53 -5.04 -6.41 -19.21
N SER A 54 -4.28 -6.65 -20.23
CA SER A 54 -4.72 -6.67 -21.63
C SER A 54 -4.67 -8.13 -22.11
N SER A 55 -5.24 -8.43 -23.29
CA SER A 55 -5.48 -9.81 -23.78
C SER A 55 -4.36 -10.83 -23.53
N LYS A 56 -3.08 -10.44 -23.62
CA LYS A 56 -1.92 -11.32 -23.42
C LYS A 56 -0.82 -10.71 -22.53
N LYS A 57 -1.04 -9.49 -22.03
CA LYS A 57 -0.03 -8.78 -21.22
C LYS A 57 -0.58 -8.42 -19.86
N CYS A 58 0.18 -8.73 -18.81
CA CYS A 58 -0.09 -8.31 -17.45
C CYS A 58 0.93 -7.24 -17.06
N LYS A 59 0.46 -6.03 -16.80
CA LYS A 59 1.29 -4.91 -16.35
C LYS A 59 1.06 -4.68 -14.87
N VAL A 60 2.12 -4.81 -14.08
CA VAL A 60 2.11 -4.60 -12.64
C VAL A 60 2.86 -3.32 -12.34
N SER A 61 2.16 -2.29 -11.88
CA SER A 61 2.76 -1.02 -11.46
C SER A 61 2.85 -0.98 -9.94
N ILE A 62 4.07 -0.89 -9.41
CA ILE A 62 4.36 -0.87 -7.98
C ILE A 62 4.69 0.57 -7.59
N HIS A 63 3.87 1.17 -6.73
CA HIS A 63 4.10 2.48 -6.17
C HIS A 63 4.86 2.35 -4.85
N THR A 64 6.07 2.89 -4.79
CA THR A 64 6.96 2.76 -3.64
C THR A 64 7.63 4.10 -3.27
N SER A 65 7.95 4.26 -1.99
CA SER A 65 8.75 5.39 -1.51
C SER A 65 10.25 5.23 -1.75
N ARG A 66 10.71 3.99 -1.98
CA ARG A 66 12.14 3.66 -2.14
C ARG A 66 12.37 2.76 -3.35
N PRO A 67 12.33 3.31 -4.56
CA PRO A 67 12.44 2.51 -5.79
C PRO A 67 13.74 1.73 -5.88
N GLY A 68 14.86 2.27 -5.36
CA GLY A 68 16.15 1.60 -5.37
C GLY A 68 16.16 0.23 -4.67
N PHE A 69 15.39 0.06 -3.60
CA PHE A 69 15.26 -1.25 -2.92
C PHE A 69 14.48 -2.28 -3.72
N VAL A 70 13.54 -1.84 -4.56
CA VAL A 70 12.75 -2.75 -5.41
C VAL A 70 13.52 -3.13 -6.67
N ILE A 71 14.27 -2.19 -7.23
CA ILE A 71 15.09 -2.42 -8.42
C ILE A 71 16.26 -3.35 -8.08
N GLY A 72 16.88 -3.14 -6.92
CA GLY A 72 18.05 -3.88 -6.49
C GLY A 72 19.33 -3.51 -7.26
N LYS A 73 20.41 -4.21 -6.95
CA LYS A 73 21.69 -4.00 -7.62
C LYS A 73 21.60 -4.38 -9.11
N LYS A 74 21.86 -3.42 -9.99
CA LYS A 74 21.81 -3.61 -11.46
C LYS A 74 20.49 -4.21 -12.00
N GLY A 75 19.38 -4.02 -11.28
CA GLY A 75 18.07 -4.54 -11.72
C GLY A 75 17.81 -6.02 -11.44
N ALA A 76 18.69 -6.70 -10.69
CA ALA A 76 18.58 -8.14 -10.45
C ALA A 76 17.30 -8.53 -9.68
N ASP A 77 16.85 -7.69 -8.75
CA ASP A 77 15.69 -8.01 -7.92
C ASP A 77 14.38 -7.81 -8.67
N ILE A 78 14.27 -6.79 -9.53
CA ILE A 78 13.11 -6.62 -10.40
C ILE A 78 12.96 -7.78 -11.40
N GLU A 79 14.07 -8.30 -11.94
CA GLU A 79 14.03 -9.47 -12.81
C GLU A 79 13.57 -10.74 -12.09
N LYS A 80 14.01 -10.95 -10.85
CA LYS A 80 13.53 -12.05 -10.01
C LYS A 80 12.03 -11.94 -9.75
N ILE A 81 11.55 -10.72 -9.43
CA ILE A 81 10.12 -10.45 -9.22
C ILE A 81 9.35 -10.77 -10.51
N LYS A 82 9.82 -10.28 -11.65
CA LYS A 82 9.21 -10.54 -12.97
C LYS A 82 9.12 -12.03 -13.25
N LYS A 83 10.22 -12.78 -13.10
CA LYS A 83 10.27 -14.24 -13.32
C LYS A 83 9.29 -14.99 -12.42
N ASN A 84 9.17 -14.59 -11.15
CA ASN A 84 8.25 -15.24 -10.23
C ASN A 84 6.78 -14.89 -10.50
N ILE A 85 6.48 -13.66 -10.93
CA ILE A 85 5.13 -13.30 -11.37
C ILE A 85 4.75 -14.07 -12.64
N MET A 86 5.68 -14.26 -13.57
CA MET A 86 5.46 -15.09 -14.78
C MET A 86 5.11 -16.55 -14.47
N LYS A 87 5.53 -17.08 -13.31
CA LYS A 87 5.11 -18.43 -12.86
C LYS A 87 3.69 -18.46 -12.32
N ILE A 88 3.16 -17.32 -11.89
CA ILE A 88 1.82 -17.20 -11.31
C ILE A 88 0.78 -16.91 -12.39
N THR A 89 1.16 -16.16 -13.44
CA THR A 89 0.26 -15.72 -14.50
C THR A 89 0.63 -16.35 -15.83
N GLU A 90 -0.38 -16.63 -16.64
CA GLU A 90 -0.20 -17.03 -18.05
C GLU A 90 -0.07 -15.76 -18.91
N GLY A 91 1.08 -15.54 -19.53
CA GLY A 91 1.31 -14.42 -20.46
C GLY A 91 2.54 -13.56 -20.12
N ASP A 92 2.75 -12.55 -20.94
CA ASP A 92 3.86 -11.62 -20.75
C ASP A 92 3.61 -10.70 -19.55
N VAL A 93 4.60 -10.58 -18.68
CA VAL A 93 4.54 -9.71 -17.49
C VAL A 93 5.49 -8.53 -17.68
N SER A 94 4.97 -7.32 -17.51
CA SER A 94 5.78 -6.11 -17.38
C SER A 94 5.64 -5.55 -15.96
N VAL A 95 6.76 -5.26 -15.30
CA VAL A 95 6.78 -4.66 -13.97
C VAL A 95 7.29 -3.24 -14.10
N ASN A 96 6.48 -2.27 -13.68
CA ASN A 96 6.83 -0.86 -13.65
C ASN A 96 6.91 -0.38 -12.20
N ILE A 97 7.95 0.39 -11.88
CA ILE A 97 8.12 0.99 -10.56
C ILE A 97 7.84 2.48 -10.68
N LYS A 98 6.97 2.99 -9.81
CA LYS A 98 6.65 4.41 -9.69
C LYS A 98 7.04 4.92 -8.32
N GLU A 99 7.78 6.03 -8.29
CA GLU A 99 8.20 6.66 -7.05
C GLU A 99 7.10 7.55 -6.47
N ILE A 100 6.96 7.49 -5.15
CA ILE A 100 6.10 8.39 -4.37
C ILE A 100 6.99 9.47 -3.75
N LYS A 101 6.89 10.69 -4.27
CA LYS A 101 7.72 11.82 -3.83
C LYS A 101 7.49 12.25 -2.37
N LYS A 102 6.26 12.11 -1.86
CA LYS A 102 5.86 12.52 -0.50
C LYS A 102 5.23 11.34 0.25
N PRO A 103 6.03 10.43 0.82
CA PRO A 103 5.52 9.22 1.49
C PRO A 103 4.69 9.54 2.74
N GLU A 104 4.97 10.65 3.43
CA GLU A 104 4.27 11.04 4.65
C GLU A 104 2.83 11.53 4.40
N LEU A 105 2.46 11.81 3.15
CA LEU A 105 1.08 12.12 2.77
C LEU A 105 0.29 10.87 2.34
N ASN A 106 0.97 9.75 2.18
CA ASN A 106 0.33 8.50 1.79
C ASN A 106 -0.12 7.71 3.02
N SER A 107 -1.41 7.47 3.16
CA SER A 107 -1.99 6.82 4.33
C SER A 107 -1.45 5.42 4.60
N ASN A 108 -1.22 4.61 3.54
CA ASN A 108 -0.70 3.25 3.68
C ASN A 108 0.73 3.25 4.22
N LEU A 109 1.58 4.14 3.70
CA LEU A 109 2.98 4.26 4.14
C LEU A 109 3.09 4.79 5.57
N VAL A 110 2.24 5.75 5.93
CA VAL A 110 2.17 6.26 7.31
C VAL A 110 1.72 5.18 8.29
N ALA A 111 0.70 4.39 7.92
CA ALA A 111 0.24 3.28 8.76
C ALA A 111 1.32 2.21 8.94
N GLU A 112 2.02 1.84 7.87
CA GLU A 112 3.13 0.89 7.93
C GLU A 112 4.29 1.40 8.80
N ASN A 113 4.64 2.67 8.68
CA ASN A 113 5.67 3.31 9.51
C ASN A 113 5.29 3.27 11.00
N ILE A 114 4.04 3.60 11.34
CA ILE A 114 3.55 3.50 12.72
C ILE A 114 3.63 2.05 13.20
N ALA A 115 3.19 1.07 12.40
CA ALA A 115 3.26 -0.34 12.74
C ALA A 115 4.70 -0.80 13.02
N GLN A 116 5.65 -0.41 12.17
CA GLN A 116 7.08 -0.70 12.38
C GLN A 116 7.64 -0.07 13.67
N GLN A 117 7.19 1.14 14.02
CA GLN A 117 7.58 1.79 15.29
C GLN A 117 7.01 1.05 16.51
N LEU A 118 5.78 0.53 16.41
CA LEU A 118 5.17 -0.27 17.48
C LEU A 118 5.89 -1.61 17.68
N VAL A 119 6.29 -2.28 16.61
CA VAL A 119 7.12 -3.50 16.67
C VAL A 119 8.45 -3.21 17.37
N LYS A 120 9.04 -2.04 17.18
CA LYS A 120 10.25 -1.56 17.87
C LYS A 120 9.97 -1.10 19.32
N ARG A 121 8.78 -1.35 19.85
CA ARG A 121 8.34 -0.99 21.21
C ARG A 121 8.38 0.52 21.53
N ILE A 122 8.24 1.37 20.51
CA ILE A 122 8.06 2.82 20.71
C ILE A 122 6.66 3.06 21.28
N ALA A 123 6.55 3.96 22.27
CA ALA A 123 5.27 4.33 22.86
C ALA A 123 4.29 4.80 21.77
N TYR A 124 3.13 4.17 21.69
CA TYR A 124 2.14 4.38 20.64
C TYR A 124 1.71 5.84 20.49
N ARG A 125 1.52 6.56 21.63
CA ARG A 125 1.17 8.01 21.60
C ARG A 125 2.25 8.85 20.94
N ARG A 126 3.52 8.50 21.15
CA ARG A 126 4.67 9.19 20.52
C ARG A 126 4.73 8.89 19.04
N ALA A 127 4.49 7.64 18.64
CA ALA A 127 4.46 7.25 17.24
C ALA A 127 3.34 7.99 16.48
N MET A 128 2.12 8.03 17.04
CA MET A 128 0.98 8.76 16.47
C MET A 128 1.27 10.25 16.29
N LYS A 129 1.72 10.93 17.37
CA LYS A 129 2.03 12.38 17.31
C LYS A 129 3.11 12.70 16.29
N ARG A 130 4.17 11.90 16.22
CA ARG A 130 5.25 12.08 15.24
C ARG A 130 4.73 11.95 13.80
N ALA A 131 3.90 10.94 13.53
CA ALA A 131 3.32 10.75 12.20
C ALA A 131 2.42 11.93 11.81
N MET A 132 1.60 12.44 12.73
CA MET A 132 0.76 13.61 12.50
C MET A 132 1.58 14.87 12.21
N GLN A 133 2.58 15.16 13.03
CA GLN A 133 3.47 16.31 12.83
C GLN A 133 4.20 16.25 11.49
N SER A 134 4.66 15.06 11.08
CA SER A 134 5.33 14.89 9.78
C SER A 134 4.38 15.18 8.61
N ALA A 135 3.14 14.71 8.68
CA ALA A 135 2.14 14.97 7.64
C ALA A 135 1.75 16.47 7.58
N MET A 136 1.56 17.11 8.74
CA MET A 136 1.21 18.55 8.80
C MET A 136 2.34 19.45 8.30
N ARG A 137 3.61 19.10 8.53
CA ARG A 137 4.77 19.82 7.96
C ARG A 137 4.79 19.82 6.43
N LEU A 138 4.22 18.78 5.80
CA LEU A 138 4.11 18.67 4.35
C LEU A 138 2.81 19.28 3.80
N ASN A 139 2.15 20.13 4.60
CA ASN A 139 0.90 20.82 4.25
C ASN A 139 -0.28 19.86 3.99
N ALA A 140 -0.39 18.79 4.77
CA ALA A 140 -1.62 18.02 4.81
C ALA A 140 -2.76 18.88 5.38
N LYS A 141 -3.93 18.86 4.76
CA LYS A 141 -5.12 19.59 5.26
C LYS A 141 -5.63 19.04 6.60
N GLY A 142 -5.38 17.78 6.85
CA GLY A 142 -5.70 17.11 8.10
C GLY A 142 -5.32 15.64 8.07
N ILE A 143 -5.16 15.08 9.27
CA ILE A 143 -4.84 13.66 9.47
C ILE A 143 -5.60 13.12 10.67
N LYS A 144 -6.10 11.90 10.54
CA LYS A 144 -6.66 11.10 11.63
C LYS A 144 -5.90 9.78 11.72
N VAL A 145 -5.33 9.52 12.87
CA VAL A 145 -4.65 8.25 13.18
C VAL A 145 -5.45 7.52 14.24
N MET A 146 -5.75 6.25 14.02
CA MET A 146 -6.49 5.41 14.95
C MET A 146 -5.71 4.12 15.18
N LEU A 147 -5.49 3.77 16.42
CA LEU A 147 -4.85 2.53 16.84
C LEU A 147 -5.81 1.76 17.74
N SER A 148 -5.90 0.46 17.52
CA SER A 148 -6.71 -0.45 18.33
C SER A 148 -5.92 -1.69 18.73
N GLY A 149 -6.23 -2.23 19.87
CA GLY A 149 -5.60 -3.42 20.43
C GLY A 149 -5.23 -3.26 21.90
N ARG A 150 -4.36 -4.11 22.41
CA ARG A 150 -3.85 -4.07 23.78
C ARG A 150 -2.76 -3.00 23.93
N LEU A 151 -3.18 -1.74 23.87
CA LEU A 151 -2.27 -0.59 23.88
C LEU A 151 -1.51 -0.50 25.22
N ALA A 152 -0.21 -0.31 25.16
CA ALA A 152 0.72 -0.28 26.29
C ALA A 152 0.73 -1.57 27.15
N GLY A 153 0.34 -2.71 26.58
CA GLY A 153 0.34 -4.01 27.30
C GLY A 153 -0.85 -4.24 28.20
N ASN A 154 -1.88 -3.40 28.15
CA ASN A 154 -3.10 -3.58 28.95
C ASN A 154 -3.82 -4.88 28.55
N GLU A 155 -4.47 -5.55 29.52
CA GLU A 155 -5.24 -6.77 29.26
C GLU A 155 -6.46 -6.51 28.39
N ILE A 156 -7.15 -5.39 28.61
CA ILE A 156 -8.34 -5.01 27.86
C ILE A 156 -7.92 -4.21 26.63
N ALA A 157 -8.36 -4.66 25.47
CA ALA A 157 -8.16 -3.95 24.22
C ALA A 157 -8.98 -2.66 24.20
N ARG A 158 -8.39 -1.60 23.68
CA ARG A 158 -9.04 -0.31 23.52
C ARG A 158 -8.63 0.33 22.19
N THR A 159 -9.43 1.29 21.75
CA THR A 159 -9.16 2.09 20.56
C THR A 159 -8.85 3.52 20.98
N GLU A 160 -7.69 4.02 20.59
CA GLU A 160 -7.32 5.42 20.73
C GLU A 160 -7.14 6.06 19.37
N TRP A 161 -7.59 7.29 19.23
CA TRP A 161 -7.44 8.05 18.00
C TRP A 161 -7.02 9.48 18.28
N LEU A 162 -6.25 10.04 17.36
CA LEU A 162 -5.87 11.45 17.35
C LEU A 162 -6.22 12.04 16.00
N ARG A 163 -6.65 13.30 16.00
CA ARG A 163 -7.02 14.04 14.80
C ARG A 163 -6.43 15.44 14.85
N GLU A 164 -5.94 15.91 13.72
CA GLU A 164 -5.45 17.26 13.54
C GLU A 164 -5.88 17.78 12.17
N GLY A 165 -6.30 19.06 12.11
CA GLY A 165 -6.80 19.66 10.88
C GLY A 165 -8.22 19.23 10.49
N SER A 166 -8.57 19.47 9.22
CA SER A 166 -9.89 19.20 8.65
C SER A 166 -9.91 17.85 7.93
N ILE A 167 -10.84 16.98 8.35
CA ILE A 167 -11.06 15.66 7.72
C ILE A 167 -12.54 15.48 7.50
N PRO A 168 -13.06 15.84 6.33
CA PRO A 168 -14.43 15.59 5.98
C PRO A 168 -14.68 14.08 5.79
N SER A 169 -15.63 13.52 6.52
CA SER A 169 -15.96 12.09 6.45
C SER A 169 -17.04 11.77 5.42
N HIS A 170 -17.89 12.74 5.11
CA HIS A 170 -19.08 12.56 4.27
C HIS A 170 -19.04 13.36 2.96
N THR A 171 -18.03 14.16 2.73
CA THR A 171 -17.84 14.94 1.49
C THR A 171 -16.74 14.35 0.61
N LEU A 172 -16.92 14.47 -0.70
CA LEU A 172 -15.96 14.07 -1.73
C LEU A 172 -14.83 15.08 -1.89
#